data_29672c45bd39ab5de983af64dfb25805
#
_entry.id   29672c45bd39ab5de983af64dfb25805
#
_cell.length_a   1.000
_cell.length_b   1.000
_cell.length_c   1.000
_cell.angle_alpha   90.00
_cell.angle_beta   90.00
_cell.angle_gamma   90.00
#
_symmetry.space_group_name_H-M   'P 1'
#
loop_
_entity.id
_entity.type
_entity.pdbx_description
1 polymer ?
#
loop_
_entity_poly.entity_id
_entity_poly.type
_entity_poly.pdbx_seq_one_letter_code
_entity_poly.pdbx_strand_id
1 'polypeptide(L)'
;MGVEGDRELVEVIRSATDKPLCVDANQGWTDKERGLETICWLAERNTLFVEQPLPKEMIDETAWLRERSPLPIIADEFLQRLPDVKRAEGVYDGINIKLMKSTGLREAYRMTILARALGMKTMIGCMTETSCAVSAAAQLSPMMDWADLDGNLLISNDRFDGMKIVDGHITLPDRPGLGIVPL
;
A
#
# COMPACT_ATOMS: atom_id res chain seq x y z
N MET A 1 -11.82 -2.47 2.26
CA MET A 1 -13.26 -2.12 2.33
C MET A 1 -13.95 -2.57 1.06
N GLY A 2 -15.29 -2.74 1.07
CA GLY A 2 -16.09 -3.21 -0.09
C GLY A 2 -17.19 -4.18 0.32
N VAL A 3 -17.41 -4.32 1.64
CA VAL A 3 -18.44 -5.20 2.21
C VAL A 3 -19.38 -4.43 3.14
N GLU A 4 -20.52 -5.04 3.44
CA GLU A 4 -21.47 -4.51 4.41
C GLU A 4 -20.83 -4.42 5.80
N GLY A 5 -21.06 -3.32 6.52
CA GLY A 5 -20.49 -3.08 7.86
C GLY A 5 -19.14 -2.33 7.87
N ASP A 6 -18.57 -2.02 6.74
CA ASP A 6 -17.28 -1.30 6.66
C ASP A 6 -17.30 0.07 7.35
N ARG A 7 -18.40 0.80 7.21
CA ARG A 7 -18.55 2.12 7.84
C ARG A 7 -18.61 1.99 9.36
N GLU A 8 -19.36 1.03 9.85
CA GLU A 8 -19.47 0.72 11.29
C GLU A 8 -18.11 0.33 11.85
N LEU A 9 -17.33 -0.48 11.11
CA LEU A 9 -15.97 -0.85 11.50
C LEU A 9 -15.06 0.38 11.63
N VAL A 10 -15.10 1.30 10.65
CA VAL A 10 -14.33 2.54 10.72
C VAL A 10 -14.75 3.40 11.92
N GLU A 11 -16.04 3.51 12.22
CA GLU A 11 -16.52 4.26 13.39
C GLU A 11 -16.04 3.62 14.71
N VAL A 12 -16.05 2.29 14.81
CA VAL A 12 -15.51 1.58 15.97
C VAL A 12 -14.01 1.87 16.12
N ILE A 13 -13.24 1.82 15.04
CA ILE A 13 -11.82 2.16 15.07
C ILE A 13 -11.63 3.62 15.51
N ARG A 14 -12.40 4.55 14.97
CA ARG A 14 -12.34 5.97 15.34
C ARG A 14 -12.68 6.22 16.80
N SER A 15 -13.57 5.42 17.38
CA SER A 15 -13.87 5.52 18.82
C SER A 15 -12.69 5.11 19.73
N ALA A 16 -11.75 4.33 19.19
CA ALA A 16 -10.60 3.79 19.93
C ALA A 16 -9.30 4.57 19.70
N THR A 17 -9.19 5.32 18.59
CA THR A 17 -7.94 6.04 18.23
C THR A 17 -8.20 7.18 17.26
N ASP A 18 -7.40 8.24 17.36
CA ASP A 18 -7.31 9.38 16.43
C ASP A 18 -6.13 9.27 15.46
N LYS A 19 -5.37 8.20 15.51
CA LYS A 19 -4.28 7.98 14.53
C LYS A 19 -4.83 7.98 13.11
N PRO A 20 -4.07 8.48 12.11
CA PRO A 20 -4.47 8.43 10.72
C PRO A 20 -4.76 6.99 10.27
N LEU A 21 -5.76 6.84 9.39
CA LEU A 21 -6.08 5.56 8.74
C LEU A 21 -5.55 5.53 7.32
N CYS A 22 -5.14 4.35 6.88
CA CYS A 22 -5.00 3.99 5.48
C CYS A 22 -6.08 2.96 5.15
N VAL A 23 -6.76 3.12 4.03
CA VAL A 23 -7.90 2.27 3.67
C VAL A 23 -7.59 1.56 2.37
N ASP A 24 -7.51 0.22 2.43
CA ASP A 24 -7.49 -0.62 1.25
C ASP A 24 -8.90 -1.14 0.97
N ALA A 25 -9.40 -0.89 -0.23
CA ALA A 25 -10.69 -1.38 -0.70
C ALA A 25 -10.57 -2.69 -1.48
N ASN A 26 -9.37 -3.14 -1.82
CA ASN A 26 -9.10 -4.39 -2.54
C ASN A 26 -10.05 -4.60 -3.74
N GLN A 27 -10.23 -3.55 -4.57
CA GLN A 27 -11.12 -3.57 -5.74
C GLN A 27 -12.63 -3.76 -5.38
N GLY A 28 -13.01 -3.53 -4.14
CA GLY A 28 -14.34 -3.90 -3.63
C GLY A 28 -15.46 -2.97 -4.06
N TRP A 29 -15.18 -1.80 -4.63
CA TRP A 29 -16.20 -0.87 -5.08
C TRP A 29 -16.39 -0.97 -6.59
N THR A 30 -17.65 -1.10 -7.04
CA THR A 30 -17.98 -1.27 -8.46
C THR A 30 -18.71 -0.06 -9.06
N ASP A 31 -18.98 0.95 -8.23
CA ASP A 31 -19.68 2.19 -8.59
C ASP A 31 -18.80 3.37 -8.18
N LYS A 32 -18.36 4.17 -9.15
CA LYS A 32 -17.43 5.28 -8.92
C LYS A 32 -18.04 6.43 -8.14
N GLU A 33 -19.33 6.69 -8.32
CA GLU A 33 -20.06 7.76 -7.61
C GLU A 33 -20.18 7.40 -6.11
N ARG A 34 -20.59 6.19 -5.80
CA ARG A 34 -20.62 5.67 -4.41
C ARG A 34 -19.20 5.57 -3.82
N GLY A 35 -18.22 5.23 -4.65
CA GLY A 35 -16.80 5.26 -4.27
C GLY A 35 -16.40 6.66 -3.82
N LEU A 36 -16.74 7.69 -4.59
CA LEU A 36 -16.44 9.08 -4.24
C LEU A 36 -17.14 9.52 -2.95
N GLU A 37 -18.42 9.18 -2.77
CA GLU A 37 -19.16 9.45 -1.52
C GLU A 37 -18.47 8.79 -0.31
N THR A 38 -17.98 7.56 -0.48
CA THR A 38 -17.26 6.84 0.59
C THR A 38 -15.92 7.48 0.89
N ILE A 39 -15.19 7.93 -0.13
CA ILE A 39 -13.91 8.64 0.05
C ILE A 39 -14.11 9.98 0.76
N CYS A 40 -15.13 10.75 0.38
CA CYS A 40 -15.47 12.00 1.06
C CYS A 40 -15.78 11.75 2.55
N TRP A 41 -16.54 10.71 2.84
CA TRP A 41 -16.85 10.30 4.20
C TRP A 41 -15.62 9.85 4.99
N LEU A 42 -14.67 9.13 4.35
CA LEU A 42 -13.37 8.74 4.95
C LEU A 42 -12.46 9.94 5.20
N ALA A 43 -12.46 10.93 4.32
CA ALA A 43 -11.66 12.15 4.46
C ALA A 43 -11.99 12.90 5.75
N GLU A 44 -13.27 12.93 6.15
CA GLU A 44 -13.72 13.50 7.42
C GLU A 44 -13.26 12.71 8.66
N ARG A 45 -12.65 11.51 8.45
CA ARG A 45 -12.25 10.55 9.48
C ARG A 45 -10.75 10.34 9.57
N ASN A 46 -9.98 11.38 9.27
CA ASN A 46 -8.53 11.36 9.33
C ASN A 46 -7.92 10.18 8.55
N THR A 47 -8.39 9.96 7.32
CA THR A 47 -7.84 8.98 6.38
C THR A 47 -6.79 9.65 5.51
N LEU A 48 -5.65 9.00 5.29
CA LEU A 48 -4.52 9.53 4.51
C LEU A 48 -4.68 9.27 3.01
N PHE A 49 -5.14 8.09 2.65
CA PHE A 49 -5.35 7.67 1.26
C PHE A 49 -6.30 6.48 1.16
N VAL A 50 -6.76 6.20 -0.04
CA VAL A 50 -7.51 4.98 -0.37
C VAL A 50 -6.73 4.18 -1.40
N GLU A 51 -6.52 2.89 -1.11
CA GLU A 51 -5.83 1.95 -1.98
C GLU A 51 -6.84 1.13 -2.78
N GLN A 52 -6.57 0.97 -4.07
CA GLN A 52 -7.28 0.19 -5.08
C GLN A 52 -8.81 0.15 -4.88
N PRO A 53 -9.50 1.31 -4.97
CA PRO A 53 -10.94 1.38 -4.70
C PRO A 53 -11.79 0.57 -5.69
N LEU A 54 -11.45 0.65 -6.99
CA LEU A 54 -12.18 0.03 -8.09
C LEU A 54 -11.39 -1.14 -8.69
N PRO A 55 -12.06 -2.10 -9.38
CA PRO A 55 -11.39 -3.10 -10.18
C PRO A 55 -10.35 -2.50 -11.11
N LYS A 56 -9.20 -3.15 -11.23
CA LYS A 56 -8.04 -2.65 -12.01
C LYS A 56 -8.33 -2.44 -13.50
N GLU A 57 -9.39 -3.05 -14.02
CA GLU A 57 -9.88 -2.87 -15.39
C GLU A 57 -10.68 -1.57 -15.59
N MET A 58 -11.21 -0.99 -14.50
CA MET A 58 -12.01 0.25 -14.52
C MET A 58 -11.09 1.49 -14.52
N ILE A 59 -10.28 1.64 -15.57
CA ILE A 59 -9.23 2.65 -15.66
C ILE A 59 -9.83 4.07 -15.77
N ASP A 60 -10.80 4.26 -16.65
CA ASP A 60 -11.43 5.56 -16.89
C ASP A 60 -12.23 6.01 -15.67
N GLU A 61 -12.92 5.09 -15.01
CA GLU A 61 -13.65 5.35 -13.77
C GLU A 61 -12.71 5.69 -12.62
N THR A 62 -11.56 5.03 -12.54
CA THR A 62 -10.54 5.32 -11.52
C THR A 62 -9.91 6.69 -11.77
N ALA A 63 -9.59 7.04 -13.02
CA ALA A 63 -9.10 8.37 -13.36
C ALA A 63 -10.13 9.46 -13.03
N TRP A 64 -11.41 9.22 -13.33
CA TRP A 64 -12.51 10.11 -12.97
C TRP A 64 -12.63 10.30 -11.45
N LEU A 65 -12.50 9.19 -10.69
CA LEU A 65 -12.55 9.18 -9.23
C LEU A 65 -11.36 9.95 -8.63
N ARG A 66 -10.15 9.72 -9.14
CA ARG A 66 -8.94 10.40 -8.72
C ARG A 66 -9.04 11.92 -8.86
N GLU A 67 -9.54 12.42 -10.00
CA GLU A 67 -9.68 13.85 -10.24
C GLU A 67 -10.60 14.58 -9.25
N ARG A 68 -11.52 13.84 -8.60
CA ARG A 68 -12.55 14.38 -7.72
C ARG A 68 -12.35 14.03 -6.26
N SER A 69 -11.48 13.07 -6.00
CA SER A 69 -11.20 12.56 -4.66
C SER A 69 -10.49 13.61 -3.80
N PRO A 70 -10.93 13.86 -2.57
CA PRO A 70 -10.19 14.67 -1.60
C PRO A 70 -8.99 13.93 -1.00
N LEU A 71 -8.89 12.62 -1.20
CA LEU A 71 -7.80 11.77 -0.73
C LEU A 71 -7.01 11.19 -1.91
N PRO A 72 -5.69 10.98 -1.77
CA PRO A 72 -4.92 10.28 -2.78
C PRO A 72 -5.46 8.86 -3.05
N ILE A 73 -5.45 8.45 -4.31
CA ILE A 73 -5.80 7.10 -4.76
C ILE A 73 -4.52 6.35 -5.12
N ILE A 74 -4.30 5.20 -4.48
CA ILE A 74 -3.07 4.40 -4.62
C ILE A 74 -3.39 3.11 -5.38
N ALA A 75 -2.57 2.78 -6.38
CA ALA A 75 -2.67 1.54 -7.15
C ALA A 75 -2.02 0.37 -6.42
N ASP A 76 -2.72 -0.76 -6.25
CA ASP A 76 -2.15 -2.03 -5.79
C ASP A 76 -2.26 -3.13 -6.87
N GLU A 77 -3.42 -3.71 -7.09
CA GLU A 77 -3.59 -4.81 -8.05
C GLU A 77 -3.41 -4.38 -9.50
N PHE A 78 -3.61 -3.10 -9.80
CA PHE A 78 -3.29 -2.54 -11.11
C PHE A 78 -1.78 -2.57 -11.39
N LEU A 79 -0.96 -2.36 -10.35
CA LEU A 79 0.49 -2.26 -10.47
C LEU A 79 1.15 -3.62 -10.27
N GLN A 80 1.72 -4.21 -11.32
CA GLN A 80 2.47 -5.46 -11.25
C GLN A 80 3.95 -5.24 -11.55
N ARG A 81 4.27 -4.53 -12.61
CA ARG A 81 5.60 -4.43 -13.17
C ARG A 81 5.96 -2.99 -13.54
N LEU A 82 7.23 -2.77 -13.86
CA LEU A 82 7.76 -1.46 -14.23
C LEU A 82 6.94 -0.73 -15.34
N PRO A 83 6.46 -1.38 -16.42
CA PRO A 83 5.64 -0.70 -17.41
C PRO A 83 4.31 -0.15 -16.88
N ASP A 84 3.76 -0.76 -15.83
CA ASP A 84 2.48 -0.36 -15.26
C ASP A 84 2.58 0.99 -14.54
N VAL A 85 3.78 1.38 -14.08
CA VAL A 85 4.02 2.69 -13.46
C VAL A 85 3.63 3.82 -14.43
N LYS A 86 4.05 3.70 -15.71
CA LYS A 86 3.67 4.71 -16.72
C LYS A 86 2.18 4.67 -17.05
N ARG A 87 1.54 3.50 -16.98
CA ARG A 87 0.09 3.36 -17.19
C ARG A 87 -0.74 3.90 -16.02
N ALA A 88 -0.17 3.93 -14.82
CA ALA A 88 -0.81 4.48 -13.63
C ALA A 88 -0.83 6.03 -13.61
N GLU A 89 0.06 6.68 -14.38
CA GLU A 89 0.12 8.13 -14.48
C GLU A 89 -1.21 8.72 -14.98
N GLY A 90 -1.78 9.66 -14.22
CA GLY A 90 -3.09 10.25 -14.51
C GLY A 90 -4.29 9.42 -14.06
N VAL A 91 -4.10 8.14 -13.71
CA VAL A 91 -5.13 7.24 -13.20
C VAL A 91 -5.10 7.16 -11.66
N TYR A 92 -3.89 7.14 -11.08
CA TYR A 92 -3.64 7.07 -9.64
C TYR A 92 -2.73 8.21 -9.20
N ASP A 93 -2.80 8.60 -7.93
CA ASP A 93 -1.89 9.58 -7.32
C ASP A 93 -0.60 8.94 -6.84
N GLY A 94 -0.61 7.64 -6.61
CA GLY A 94 0.53 6.87 -6.16
C GLY A 94 0.40 5.39 -6.46
N ILE A 95 1.45 4.66 -6.09
CA ILE A 95 1.58 3.23 -6.36
C ILE A 95 2.04 2.48 -5.12
N ASN A 96 1.48 1.28 -4.89
CA ASN A 96 1.96 0.33 -3.90
C ASN A 96 2.83 -0.74 -4.57
N ILE A 97 4.12 -0.70 -4.29
CA ILE A 97 5.10 -1.66 -4.80
C ILE A 97 5.21 -2.82 -3.81
N LYS A 98 5.00 -4.06 -4.30
CA LYS A 98 5.23 -5.28 -3.51
C LYS A 98 6.27 -6.14 -4.23
N LEU A 99 7.29 -6.63 -3.52
CA LEU A 99 8.38 -7.39 -4.15
C LEU A 99 7.89 -8.64 -4.86
N MET A 100 6.83 -9.26 -4.35
CA MET A 100 6.21 -10.45 -4.96
C MET A 100 5.54 -10.15 -6.32
N LYS A 101 5.09 -8.93 -6.55
CA LYS A 101 4.59 -8.47 -7.85
C LYS A 101 5.72 -8.03 -8.77
N SER A 102 6.67 -7.25 -8.26
CA SER A 102 7.75 -6.60 -9.03
C SER A 102 8.98 -7.48 -9.29
N THR A 103 8.93 -8.78 -8.96
CA THR A 103 10.06 -9.71 -9.16
C THR A 103 11.35 -9.34 -8.42
N GLY A 104 11.24 -8.59 -7.33
CA GLY A 104 12.32 -8.32 -6.39
C GLY A 104 12.86 -6.89 -6.42
N LEU A 105 13.90 -6.65 -5.62
CA LEU A 105 14.43 -5.33 -5.26
C LEU A 105 14.82 -4.45 -6.46
N ARG A 106 15.47 -5.04 -7.48
CA ARG A 106 15.98 -4.25 -8.61
C ARG A 106 14.86 -3.59 -9.42
N GLU A 107 13.78 -4.32 -9.68
CA GLU A 107 12.64 -3.76 -10.41
C GLU A 107 11.85 -2.80 -9.51
N ALA A 108 11.61 -3.17 -8.25
CA ALA A 108 10.97 -2.30 -7.27
C ALA A 108 11.69 -0.94 -7.14
N TYR A 109 13.01 -0.93 -7.06
CA TYR A 109 13.81 0.30 -7.06
C TYR A 109 13.58 1.15 -8.33
N ARG A 110 13.57 0.52 -9.52
CA ARG A 110 13.31 1.22 -10.79
C ARG A 110 11.89 1.80 -10.86
N MET A 111 10.91 1.02 -10.36
CA MET A 111 9.52 1.49 -10.25
C MET A 111 9.42 2.72 -9.34
N THR A 112 10.10 2.70 -8.21
CA THR A 112 10.18 3.85 -7.28
C THR A 112 10.75 5.10 -7.97
N ILE A 113 11.89 4.96 -8.65
CA ILE A 113 12.54 6.08 -9.35
C ILE A 113 11.62 6.65 -10.44
N LEU A 114 10.99 5.77 -11.24
CA LEU A 114 10.08 6.21 -12.29
C LEU A 114 8.84 6.90 -11.73
N ALA A 115 8.21 6.34 -10.71
CA ALA A 115 7.04 6.95 -10.07
C ALA A 115 7.35 8.34 -9.52
N ARG A 116 8.46 8.48 -8.80
CA ARG A 116 8.90 9.79 -8.27
C ARG A 116 9.22 10.79 -9.38
N ALA A 117 9.82 10.35 -10.49
CA ALA A 117 10.07 11.21 -11.65
C ALA A 117 8.77 11.69 -12.33
N LEU A 118 7.69 10.90 -12.23
CA LEU A 118 6.35 11.25 -12.69
C LEU A 118 5.52 12.03 -11.64
N GLY A 119 6.11 12.39 -10.50
CA GLY A 119 5.43 13.12 -9.43
C GLY A 119 4.42 12.29 -8.62
N MET A 120 4.46 10.96 -8.77
CA MET A 120 3.56 10.05 -8.05
C MET A 120 4.08 9.76 -6.64
N LYS A 121 3.14 9.52 -5.72
CA LYS A 121 3.43 8.98 -4.40
C LYS A 121 3.85 7.52 -4.48
N THR A 122 4.65 7.08 -3.50
CA THR A 122 5.17 5.71 -3.47
C THR A 122 4.92 5.06 -2.12
N MET A 123 4.44 3.83 -2.17
CA MET A 123 4.26 2.95 -1.02
C MET A 123 5.01 1.64 -1.27
N ILE A 124 5.58 1.07 -0.23
CA ILE A 124 6.10 -0.29 -0.24
C ILE A 124 5.20 -1.14 0.64
N GLY A 125 4.57 -2.14 0.04
CA GLY A 125 3.73 -3.11 0.72
C GLY A 125 4.29 -4.51 0.69
N CYS A 126 3.55 -5.43 1.28
CA CYS A 126 3.86 -6.86 1.27
C CYS A 126 2.61 -7.71 1.03
N MET A 127 2.81 -8.99 0.89
CA MET A 127 1.80 -10.02 1.08
C MET A 127 1.97 -10.62 2.49
N THR A 128 1.26 -11.68 2.81
CA THR A 128 1.60 -12.52 3.97
C THR A 128 2.90 -13.26 3.65
N GLU A 129 4.01 -12.80 4.22
CA GLU A 129 5.36 -13.16 3.82
C GLU A 129 6.26 -13.43 5.04
N THR A 130 7.39 -14.09 4.83
CA THR A 130 8.39 -14.31 5.87
C THR A 130 9.21 -13.05 6.16
N SER A 131 9.88 -13.02 7.32
CA SER A 131 10.83 -11.95 7.66
C SER A 131 11.91 -11.74 6.62
N CYS A 132 12.26 -12.76 5.83
CA CYS A 132 13.19 -12.63 4.71
C CYS A 132 12.67 -11.64 3.65
N ALA A 133 11.43 -11.81 3.22
CA ALA A 133 10.84 -10.99 2.16
C ALA A 133 10.53 -9.56 2.64
N VAL A 134 9.93 -9.41 3.82
CA VAL A 134 9.63 -8.08 4.36
C VAL A 134 10.91 -7.31 4.72
N SER A 135 11.99 -7.98 5.18
CA SER A 135 13.29 -7.32 5.40
C SER A 135 13.91 -6.82 4.09
N ALA A 136 13.72 -7.56 3.00
CA ALA A 136 14.16 -7.09 1.68
C ALA A 136 13.36 -5.85 1.25
N ALA A 137 12.04 -5.87 1.39
CA ALA A 137 11.19 -4.72 1.08
C ALA A 137 11.52 -3.50 1.94
N ALA A 138 11.79 -3.71 3.23
CA ALA A 138 12.15 -2.66 4.17
C ALA A 138 13.43 -1.88 3.80
N GLN A 139 14.33 -2.46 3.00
CA GLN A 139 15.51 -1.74 2.49
C GLN A 139 15.12 -0.57 1.57
N LEU A 140 13.94 -0.61 0.96
CA LEU A 140 13.44 0.47 0.10
C LEU A 140 12.59 1.49 0.85
N SER A 141 12.12 1.19 2.07
CA SER A 141 11.20 2.05 2.81
C SER A 141 11.69 3.48 3.04
N PRO A 142 13.01 3.77 3.19
CA PRO A 142 13.48 5.17 3.30
C PRO A 142 13.24 6.03 2.04
N MET A 143 12.90 5.40 0.91
CA MET A 143 12.60 6.08 -0.35
C MET A 143 11.09 6.24 -0.58
N MET A 144 10.24 5.76 0.32
CA MET A 144 8.80 5.69 0.15
C MET A 144 8.09 6.78 0.98
N ASP A 145 6.91 7.18 0.53
CA ASP A 145 6.02 8.03 1.32
C ASP A 145 5.32 7.21 2.43
N TRP A 146 5.03 5.92 2.17
CA TRP A 146 4.40 5.00 3.12
C TRP A 146 5.00 3.60 3.04
N ALA A 147 4.92 2.86 4.15
CA ALA A 147 5.32 1.45 4.24
C ALA A 147 4.29 0.65 5.03
N ASP A 148 3.86 -0.49 4.46
CA ASP A 148 2.99 -1.48 5.09
C ASP A 148 3.64 -2.86 4.96
N LEU A 149 4.43 -3.24 5.98
CA LEU A 149 5.35 -4.38 5.96
C LEU A 149 5.15 -5.29 7.18
N ASP A 150 3.93 -5.54 7.57
CA ASP A 150 3.56 -6.35 8.74
C ASP A 150 3.29 -7.82 8.40
N GLY A 151 3.40 -8.23 7.13
CA GLY A 151 3.02 -9.56 6.67
C GLY A 151 3.68 -10.73 7.40
N ASN A 152 4.86 -10.54 7.97
CA ASN A 152 5.54 -11.55 8.78
C ASN A 152 4.91 -11.73 10.19
N LEU A 153 4.12 -10.78 10.65
CA LEU A 153 3.39 -10.90 11.93
C LEU A 153 2.16 -11.81 11.80
N LEU A 154 1.74 -12.09 10.57
CA LEU A 154 0.55 -12.90 10.27
C LEU A 154 0.85 -14.40 10.14
N ILE A 155 2.12 -14.80 10.29
CA ILE A 155 2.55 -16.20 10.19
C ILE A 155 3.19 -16.70 11.48
N SER A 156 3.03 -17.99 11.79
CA SER A 156 3.64 -18.64 12.95
C SER A 156 4.83 -19.54 12.62
N ASN A 157 5.11 -19.74 11.34
CA ASN A 157 6.13 -20.65 10.82
C ASN A 157 7.29 -19.94 10.10
N ASP A 158 7.57 -18.71 10.49
CA ASP A 158 8.70 -17.97 9.93
C ASP A 158 10.01 -18.68 10.31
N ARG A 159 10.90 -18.78 9.34
CA ARG A 159 12.20 -19.46 9.48
C ARG A 159 13.37 -18.48 9.48
N PHE A 160 13.08 -17.20 9.56
CA PHE A 160 14.10 -16.17 9.48
C PHE A 160 13.92 -15.14 10.60
N ASP A 161 15.05 -14.74 11.19
CA ASP A 161 15.14 -13.52 11.97
C ASP A 161 15.62 -12.39 11.04
N GLY A 162 14.88 -11.29 11.02
CA GLY A 162 15.11 -10.14 10.14
C GLY A 162 14.69 -8.83 10.77
N MET A 163 14.12 -7.92 9.99
CA MET A 163 13.60 -6.67 10.51
C MET A 163 12.61 -6.89 11.66
N LYS A 164 12.49 -5.90 12.52
CA LYS A 164 11.51 -5.90 13.62
C LYS A 164 10.56 -4.71 13.47
N ILE A 165 9.34 -4.92 13.93
CA ILE A 165 8.37 -3.85 14.12
C ILE A 165 8.23 -3.63 15.61
N VAL A 166 8.64 -2.45 16.07
CA VAL A 166 8.58 -2.06 17.49
C VAL A 166 7.80 -0.76 17.58
N ASP A 167 6.69 -0.76 18.28
CA ASP A 167 5.81 0.40 18.44
C ASP A 167 5.41 1.06 17.10
N GLY A 168 5.15 0.23 16.07
CA GLY A 168 4.82 0.67 14.72
C GLY A 168 6.00 1.16 13.88
N HIS A 169 7.23 1.06 14.38
CA HIS A 169 8.44 1.45 13.67
C HIS A 169 9.20 0.23 13.15
N ILE A 170 9.59 0.30 11.88
CA ILE A 170 10.45 -0.71 11.24
C ILE A 170 11.89 -0.46 11.66
N THR A 171 12.52 -1.48 12.23
CA THR A 171 13.95 -1.47 12.61
C THR A 171 14.68 -2.56 11.83
N LEU A 172 15.69 -2.15 11.07
CA LEU A 172 16.58 -3.07 10.34
C LEU A 172 17.70 -3.56 11.26
N PRO A 173 18.06 -4.86 11.21
CA PRO A 173 19.21 -5.37 11.95
C PRO A 173 20.51 -4.80 11.41
N ASP A 174 21.47 -4.51 12.31
CA ASP A 174 22.85 -4.13 11.95
C ASP A 174 23.66 -5.39 11.60
N ARG A 175 23.36 -5.97 10.43
CA ARG A 175 24.00 -7.18 9.88
C ARG A 175 24.25 -7.01 8.38
N PRO A 176 25.23 -7.72 7.80
CA PRO A 176 25.50 -7.67 6.36
C PRO A 176 24.30 -8.10 5.50
N GLY A 177 24.23 -7.57 4.29
CA GLY A 177 23.20 -7.88 3.30
C GLY A 177 21.82 -7.35 3.72
N LEU A 178 20.81 -8.22 3.72
CA LEU A 178 19.44 -7.87 4.14
C LEU A 178 19.27 -7.93 5.68
N GLY A 179 20.31 -8.27 6.41
CA GLY A 179 20.26 -8.39 7.86
C GLY A 179 19.51 -9.64 8.36
N ILE A 180 19.23 -10.60 7.50
CA ILE A 180 18.50 -11.83 7.85
C ILE A 180 19.41 -12.97 8.22
N VAL A 181 18.97 -13.82 9.15
CA VAL A 181 19.61 -15.09 9.50
C VAL A 181 18.54 -16.19 9.62
N PRO A 182 18.86 -17.45 9.29
CA PRO A 182 17.97 -18.57 9.57
C PRO A 182 17.75 -18.75 11.08
N LEU A 183 16.54 -19.19 11.47
CA LEU A 183 16.17 -19.60 12.84
C LEU A 183 16.41 -21.09 13.03
#